data_acfb856fba60a0fe1433965d7397f12b
#
_entry.id   acfb856fba60a0fe1433965d7397f12b
#
_cell.length_a   1.000
_cell.length_b   1.000
_cell.length_c   1.000
_cell.angle_alpha   90.00
_cell.angle_beta   90.00
_cell.angle_gamma   90.00
#
_symmetry.space_group_name_H-M   'P 1'
#
loop_
_entity.id
_entity.type
_entity.pdbx_description
1 polymer ?
#
loop_
_entity_poly.entity_id
_entity_poly.type
_entity_poly.pdbx_seq_one_letter_code
_entity_poly.pdbx_strand_id
1 'polypeptide(L)'
;MALFDLHTGSVIANVSEPTTVLEPTADAAALEAAAVAGGVVALRFHAFGDGRGYSLAVLLRERHGFKGEIRAIGFMIPDLAPFLLRSGFDTAEVAHEGTIETWKAALTRLRHAYQPGLRNPQPLRWNASKNEADELNLRLVRVKNLPDRLREMRRRIEGRIAFSTNLGLEDQAILHAIAESGADIDVFTLDTGRLFPEVLETVEISEIRYGIRIRLVAPEASEVEALVSRDSVFGFKNSVANRKACCEVRKVRPLTRELKGAQGWITGIRREHSDERAAAPLAAWDEERALMKVNPVVDWSTQDLTAYIAANNIPVNPLHARGFISIGCAPCTRAVQPGENPRAGRWWWEHEEKKECGLHMNPNREGKAA
;
A
#
# COMPACT_ATOMS: atom_id res chain seq x y z
N MET A 1 15.19 23.90 -28.86
CA MET A 1 14.09 23.61 -27.93
C MET A 1 14.12 22.13 -27.64
N ALA A 2 14.00 21.72 -26.39
CA ALA A 2 13.90 20.32 -26.01
C ALA A 2 12.45 20.01 -25.62
N LEU A 3 12.03 18.76 -25.74
CA LEU A 3 10.73 18.31 -25.30
C LEU A 3 10.88 17.51 -24.00
N PHE A 4 10.12 17.89 -22.98
CA PHE A 4 10.12 17.26 -21.66
C PHE A 4 8.89 16.37 -21.50
N ASP A 5 9.09 15.10 -21.17
CA ASP A 5 8.05 14.16 -20.83
C ASP A 5 7.60 14.35 -19.38
N LEU A 6 6.34 14.74 -19.19
CA LEU A 6 5.75 15.02 -17.88
C LEU A 6 5.50 13.75 -17.04
N HIS A 7 5.52 12.56 -17.65
CA HIS A 7 5.29 11.29 -16.95
C HIS A 7 6.59 10.68 -16.43
N THR A 8 7.63 10.70 -17.28
CA THR A 8 8.93 10.08 -16.97
C THR A 8 9.93 11.07 -16.37
N GLY A 9 9.71 12.37 -16.54
CA GLY A 9 10.65 13.40 -16.18
C GLY A 9 11.92 13.40 -17.05
N SER A 10 11.85 12.87 -18.27
CA SER A 10 12.99 12.76 -19.20
C SER A 10 12.85 13.66 -20.41
N VAL A 11 13.98 13.88 -21.12
CA VAL A 11 13.99 14.60 -22.40
C VAL A 11 13.71 13.63 -23.53
N ILE A 12 12.85 14.05 -24.47
CA ILE A 12 12.57 13.31 -25.69
C ILE A 12 13.51 13.80 -26.80
N ALA A 13 14.36 12.91 -27.29
CA ALA A 13 15.37 13.26 -28.30
C ALA A 13 14.77 13.38 -29.74
N ASN A 14 13.80 12.54 -30.07
CA ASN A 14 13.15 12.55 -31.39
C ASN A 14 11.76 13.18 -31.28
N VAL A 15 11.66 14.44 -31.59
CA VAL A 15 10.44 15.26 -31.49
C VAL A 15 9.66 15.18 -32.80
N SER A 16 8.46 14.63 -32.79
CA SER A 16 7.53 14.71 -33.91
C SER A 16 6.88 16.11 -33.97
N GLU A 17 6.64 16.61 -35.18
CA GLU A 17 5.89 17.85 -35.34
C GLU A 17 4.44 17.67 -34.90
N PRO A 18 3.80 18.71 -34.28
CA PRO A 18 2.41 18.64 -33.93
C PRO A 18 1.52 18.47 -35.16
N THR A 19 0.55 17.57 -35.10
CA THR A 19 -0.47 17.39 -36.13
C THR A 19 -1.42 18.60 -36.17
N THR A 20 -1.73 19.13 -35.01
CA THR A 20 -2.61 20.31 -34.84
C THR A 20 -2.06 21.21 -33.77
N VAL A 21 -2.07 22.52 -34.00
CA VAL A 21 -1.76 23.55 -33.01
C VAL A 21 -3.03 24.32 -32.69
N LEU A 22 -3.41 24.39 -31.42
CA LEU A 22 -4.59 25.11 -30.96
C LEU A 22 -4.18 26.33 -30.12
N GLU A 23 -4.81 27.45 -30.40
CA GLU A 23 -4.72 28.67 -29.61
C GLU A 23 -5.61 28.59 -28.37
N PRO A 24 -5.36 29.38 -27.30
CA PRO A 24 -6.18 29.36 -26.09
C PRO A 24 -7.66 29.76 -26.33
N THR A 25 -7.97 30.30 -27.48
CA THR A 25 -9.31 30.73 -27.89
C THR A 25 -10.02 29.68 -28.76
N ALA A 26 -9.44 28.48 -28.93
CA ALA A 26 -10.04 27.43 -29.74
C ALA A 26 -11.45 27.07 -29.21
N ASP A 27 -12.38 26.94 -30.13
CA ASP A 27 -13.77 26.58 -29.82
C ASP A 27 -13.99 25.05 -29.85
N ALA A 28 -15.23 24.64 -29.59
CA ALA A 28 -15.59 23.23 -29.55
C ALA A 28 -15.37 22.50 -30.89
N ALA A 29 -15.59 23.20 -32.02
CA ALA A 29 -15.42 22.63 -33.35
C ALA A 29 -13.94 22.39 -33.67
N ALA A 30 -13.06 23.30 -33.27
CA ALA A 30 -11.61 23.13 -33.38
C ALA A 30 -11.09 21.99 -32.53
N LEU A 31 -11.63 21.80 -31.32
CA LEU A 31 -11.28 20.65 -30.44
C LEU A 31 -11.72 19.31 -31.05
N GLU A 32 -12.93 19.26 -31.60
CA GLU A 32 -13.46 18.07 -32.25
C GLU A 32 -12.61 17.70 -33.48
N ALA A 33 -12.30 18.69 -34.33
CA ALA A 33 -11.45 18.49 -35.49
C ALA A 33 -10.04 17.99 -35.10
N ALA A 34 -9.43 18.55 -34.06
CA ALA A 34 -8.15 18.13 -33.54
C ALA A 34 -8.20 16.68 -33.00
N ALA A 35 -9.28 16.34 -32.28
CA ALA A 35 -9.46 14.99 -31.76
C ALA A 35 -9.62 13.93 -32.87
N VAL A 36 -10.33 14.26 -33.93
CA VAL A 36 -10.51 13.41 -35.13
C VAL A 36 -9.22 13.27 -35.93
N ALA A 37 -8.44 14.34 -36.08
CA ALA A 37 -7.15 14.30 -36.79
C ALA A 37 -6.13 13.39 -36.11
N GLY A 38 -6.23 13.23 -34.78
CA GLY A 38 -5.34 12.35 -34.02
C GLY A 38 -3.90 12.90 -33.90
N GLY A 39 -2.96 11.99 -33.60
CA GLY A 39 -1.52 12.34 -33.52
C GLY A 39 -1.16 13.21 -32.33
N VAL A 40 -0.42 14.30 -32.57
CA VAL A 40 0.05 15.26 -31.55
C VAL A 40 -0.76 16.55 -31.63
N VAL A 41 -1.47 16.89 -30.56
CA VAL A 41 -2.18 18.17 -30.43
C VAL A 41 -1.38 19.09 -29.51
N ALA A 42 -0.87 20.20 -30.04
CA ALA A 42 -0.16 21.21 -29.28
C ALA A 42 -1.11 22.32 -28.82
N LEU A 43 -1.07 22.67 -27.56
CA LEU A 43 -1.83 23.78 -26.97
C LEU A 43 -0.87 24.90 -26.59
N ARG A 44 -1.14 26.11 -27.09
CA ARG A 44 -0.26 27.27 -26.92
C ARG A 44 -0.58 28.04 -25.65
N PHE A 45 0.46 28.41 -24.94
CA PHE A 45 0.40 29.32 -23.79
C PHE A 45 1.12 30.63 -24.14
N HIS A 46 0.43 31.74 -24.03
CA HIS A 46 0.99 33.05 -24.32
C HIS A 46 1.60 33.74 -23.10
N ALA A 47 1.14 33.39 -21.90
CA ALA A 47 1.60 33.94 -20.63
C ALA A 47 1.39 32.96 -19.47
N PHE A 48 2.07 33.20 -18.37
CA PHE A 48 1.97 32.39 -17.13
C PHE A 48 0.52 32.34 -16.59
N GLY A 49 -0.22 33.44 -16.63
CA GLY A 49 -1.59 33.52 -16.10
C GLY A 49 -2.68 33.03 -17.06
N ASP A 50 -2.34 32.52 -18.25
CA ASP A 50 -3.32 32.01 -19.19
C ASP A 50 -3.72 30.57 -18.89
N GLY A 51 -4.77 30.43 -18.06
CA GLY A 51 -5.26 29.11 -17.66
C GLY A 51 -6.12 28.38 -18.71
N ARG A 52 -6.45 28.98 -19.83
CA ARG A 52 -7.37 28.42 -20.85
C ARG A 52 -6.85 27.14 -21.47
N GLY A 53 -5.53 27.03 -21.69
CA GLY A 53 -4.90 25.83 -22.22
C GLY A 53 -5.17 24.58 -21.37
N TYR A 54 -5.23 24.71 -20.04
CA TYR A 54 -5.58 23.59 -19.15
C TYR A 54 -7.00 23.10 -19.38
N SER A 55 -7.96 24.02 -19.53
CA SER A 55 -9.36 23.68 -19.81
C SER A 55 -9.53 22.98 -21.14
N LEU A 56 -8.80 23.42 -22.18
CA LEU A 56 -8.83 22.78 -23.50
C LEU A 56 -8.29 21.36 -23.45
N ALA A 57 -7.20 21.11 -22.72
CA ALA A 57 -6.64 19.76 -22.53
C ALA A 57 -7.65 18.85 -21.81
N VAL A 58 -8.30 19.34 -20.75
CA VAL A 58 -9.36 18.61 -20.03
C VAL A 58 -10.50 18.23 -20.97
N LEU A 59 -10.99 19.19 -21.79
CA LEU A 59 -12.07 18.94 -22.76
C LEU A 59 -11.67 17.92 -23.82
N LEU A 60 -10.45 17.98 -24.36
CA LEU A 60 -9.94 16.98 -25.28
C LEU A 60 -9.97 15.59 -24.67
N ARG A 61 -9.54 15.43 -23.41
CA ARG A 61 -9.49 14.13 -22.73
C ARG A 61 -10.87 13.60 -22.33
N GLU A 62 -11.67 14.43 -21.66
CA GLU A 62 -12.96 14.00 -21.10
C GLU A 62 -14.08 13.98 -22.13
N ARG A 63 -14.23 15.05 -22.90
CA ARG A 63 -15.36 15.20 -23.80
C ARG A 63 -15.14 14.51 -25.15
N HIS A 64 -13.94 14.64 -25.71
CA HIS A 64 -13.60 14.08 -27.02
C HIS A 64 -12.86 12.74 -26.95
N GLY A 65 -12.52 12.25 -25.75
CA GLY A 65 -11.88 10.95 -25.53
C GLY A 65 -10.49 10.84 -26.19
N PHE A 66 -9.82 11.97 -26.47
CA PHE A 66 -8.55 12.02 -27.17
C PHE A 66 -7.47 11.21 -26.45
N LYS A 67 -6.83 10.28 -27.15
CA LYS A 67 -5.79 9.37 -26.63
C LYS A 67 -4.39 9.70 -27.13
N GLY A 68 -4.26 10.58 -28.14
CA GLY A 68 -2.96 11.02 -28.67
C GLY A 68 -2.19 11.90 -27.68
N GLU A 69 -1.00 12.35 -28.10
CA GLU A 69 -0.16 13.25 -27.30
C GLU A 69 -0.77 14.65 -27.22
N ILE A 70 -0.89 15.21 -26.01
CA ILE A 70 -1.17 16.63 -25.80
C ILE A 70 0.11 17.31 -25.33
N ARG A 71 0.58 18.27 -26.13
CA ARG A 71 1.83 19.01 -25.92
C ARG A 71 1.58 20.44 -25.49
N ALA A 72 2.24 20.89 -24.44
CA ALA A 72 2.24 22.29 -24.04
C ALA A 72 3.38 23.04 -24.76
N ILE A 73 3.04 24.14 -25.44
CA ILE A 73 4.01 24.97 -26.19
C ILE A 73 3.90 26.45 -25.83
N GLY A 74 4.96 27.20 -26.11
CA GLY A 74 5.01 28.66 -25.89
C GLY A 74 5.59 29.03 -24.54
N PHE A 75 4.88 29.84 -23.73
CA PHE A 75 5.39 30.29 -22.44
C PHE A 75 5.41 29.17 -21.41
N MET A 76 6.52 28.45 -21.32
CA MET A 76 6.67 27.31 -20.43
C MET A 76 7.73 27.57 -19.35
N ILE A 77 7.34 27.40 -18.09
CA ILE A 77 8.25 27.44 -16.93
C ILE A 77 8.04 26.19 -16.06
N PRO A 78 9.07 25.76 -15.29
CA PRO A 78 9.00 24.54 -14.49
C PRO A 78 7.80 24.46 -13.54
N ASP A 79 7.38 25.59 -12.95
CA ASP A 79 6.27 25.62 -12.00
C ASP A 79 4.92 25.21 -12.61
N LEU A 80 4.78 25.21 -13.93
CA LEU A 80 3.58 24.74 -14.64
C LEU A 80 3.51 23.21 -14.73
N ALA A 81 4.62 22.51 -14.62
CA ALA A 81 4.70 21.05 -14.84
C ALA A 81 3.65 20.24 -14.07
N PRO A 82 3.42 20.43 -12.74
CA PRO A 82 2.40 19.68 -12.01
C PRO A 82 0.98 19.96 -12.51
N PHE A 83 0.68 21.19 -12.94
CA PHE A 83 -0.63 21.58 -13.44
C PHE A 83 -0.88 21.03 -14.84
N LEU A 84 0.14 21.03 -15.71
CA LEU A 84 0.09 20.43 -17.03
C LEU A 84 -0.21 18.94 -16.93
N LEU A 85 0.57 18.20 -16.15
CA LEU A 85 0.37 16.76 -15.95
C LEU A 85 -1.06 16.45 -15.46
N ARG A 86 -1.56 17.19 -14.47
CA ARG A 86 -2.90 17.01 -13.91
C ARG A 86 -4.01 17.30 -14.87
N SER A 87 -3.78 18.23 -15.80
CA SER A 87 -4.78 18.63 -16.82
C SER A 87 -4.75 17.74 -18.07
N GLY A 88 -3.89 16.72 -18.08
CA GLY A 88 -3.87 15.70 -19.14
C GLY A 88 -2.87 15.94 -20.25
N PHE A 89 -1.90 16.85 -20.08
CA PHE A 89 -0.75 16.97 -20.98
C PHE A 89 0.22 15.80 -20.80
N ASP A 90 0.90 15.45 -21.89
CA ASP A 90 1.95 14.44 -21.89
C ASP A 90 3.33 15.05 -21.88
N THR A 91 3.50 16.13 -22.65
CA THR A 91 4.79 16.76 -22.90
C THR A 91 4.74 18.27 -22.83
N ALA A 92 5.89 18.91 -22.60
CA ALA A 92 6.04 20.35 -22.60
C ALA A 92 7.32 20.75 -23.32
N GLU A 93 7.26 21.81 -24.16
CA GLU A 93 8.45 22.43 -24.72
C GLU A 93 9.23 23.16 -23.62
N VAL A 94 10.55 22.92 -23.57
CA VAL A 94 11.46 23.59 -22.65
C VAL A 94 12.51 24.38 -23.42
N ALA A 95 12.77 25.60 -22.95
CA ALA A 95 13.64 26.52 -23.69
C ALA A 95 15.09 26.04 -23.77
N HIS A 96 15.60 25.40 -22.71
CA HIS A 96 16.97 24.92 -22.60
C HIS A 96 17.07 23.60 -21.84
N GLU A 97 17.92 22.68 -22.29
CA GLU A 97 18.20 21.40 -21.61
C GLU A 97 18.73 21.60 -20.18
N GLY A 98 19.45 22.68 -19.89
CA GLY A 98 19.95 23.01 -18.55
C GLY A 98 18.88 23.24 -17.47
N THR A 99 17.59 23.32 -17.85
CA THR A 99 16.48 23.52 -16.90
C THR A 99 15.78 22.19 -16.51
N ILE A 100 16.18 21.06 -17.05
CA ILE A 100 15.51 19.76 -16.88
C ILE A 100 15.43 19.32 -15.42
N GLU A 101 16.48 19.47 -14.66
CA GLU A 101 16.48 19.12 -13.23
C GLU A 101 15.49 20.01 -12.44
N THR A 102 15.32 21.27 -12.86
CA THR A 102 14.30 22.16 -12.27
C THR A 102 12.89 21.68 -12.61
N TRP A 103 12.64 21.20 -13.83
CA TRP A 103 11.37 20.62 -14.25
C TRP A 103 11.03 19.34 -13.48
N LYS A 104 12.01 18.45 -13.31
CA LYS A 104 11.88 17.26 -12.46
C LYS A 104 11.53 17.61 -11.02
N ALA A 105 12.27 18.57 -10.44
CA ALA A 105 12.03 19.04 -9.09
C ALA A 105 10.63 19.66 -8.95
N ALA A 106 10.13 20.37 -9.97
CA ALA A 106 8.80 20.97 -9.98
C ALA A 106 7.69 19.92 -9.99
N LEU A 107 7.82 18.82 -10.76
CA LEU A 107 6.85 17.72 -10.78
C LEU A 107 6.64 17.09 -9.40
N THR A 108 7.66 17.08 -8.56
CA THR A 108 7.63 16.47 -7.21
C THR A 108 7.32 17.47 -6.10
N ARG A 109 7.28 18.77 -6.39
CA ARG A 109 7.11 19.84 -5.39
C ARG A 109 5.70 19.89 -4.78
N LEU A 110 4.66 19.66 -5.59
CA LEU A 110 3.28 19.62 -5.13
C LEU A 110 2.92 18.20 -4.71
N ARG A 111 3.10 17.89 -3.43
CA ARG A 111 2.84 16.56 -2.86
C ARG A 111 1.36 16.26 -2.63
N HIS A 112 0.50 17.27 -2.62
CA HIS A 112 -0.93 17.14 -2.37
C HIS A 112 -1.75 17.92 -3.38
N ALA A 113 -2.77 17.29 -3.96
CA ALA A 113 -3.77 17.95 -4.76
C ALA A 113 -5.13 17.82 -4.08
N TYR A 114 -5.80 18.95 -3.89
CA TYR A 114 -7.11 19.00 -3.26
C TYR A 114 -8.21 18.34 -4.14
N GLN A 115 -8.01 18.35 -5.43
CA GLN A 115 -8.92 17.74 -6.41
C GLN A 115 -8.18 16.70 -7.26
N PRO A 116 -8.83 15.57 -7.62
CA PRO A 116 -8.25 14.61 -8.56
C PRO A 116 -8.03 15.29 -9.91
N GLY A 117 -6.86 15.06 -10.53
CA GLY A 117 -6.58 15.45 -11.91
C GLY A 117 -6.98 14.32 -12.88
N LEU A 118 -7.10 14.66 -14.17
CA LEU A 118 -7.51 13.73 -15.22
C LEU A 118 -6.66 12.45 -15.35
N ARG A 119 -5.35 12.58 -15.13
CA ARG A 119 -4.41 11.44 -15.22
C ARG A 119 -3.91 10.94 -13.88
N ASN A 120 -4.33 11.60 -12.82
CA ASN A 120 -4.13 11.11 -11.47
C ASN A 120 -5.50 11.01 -10.80
N PRO A 121 -6.33 10.01 -11.13
CA PRO A 121 -7.69 9.86 -10.62
C PRO A 121 -7.71 9.60 -9.11
N GLN A 122 -6.56 9.38 -8.53
CA GLN A 122 -6.40 9.40 -7.08
C GLN A 122 -5.96 10.83 -6.71
N PRO A 123 -6.57 11.45 -5.67
CA PRO A 123 -5.91 12.56 -5.02
C PRO A 123 -4.47 12.14 -4.88
N LEU A 124 -3.50 13.04 -5.10
CA LEU A 124 -2.10 12.73 -4.81
C LEU A 124 -2.10 12.17 -3.40
N ARG A 125 -2.40 10.87 -3.30
CA ARG A 125 -2.04 10.12 -2.13
C ARG A 125 -0.56 10.42 -2.05
N TRP A 126 -0.14 10.83 -0.88
CA TRP A 126 1.26 10.80 -0.56
C TRP A 126 1.77 9.44 -1.08
N ASN A 127 2.22 9.45 -2.33
CA ASN A 127 2.91 8.33 -2.90
C ASN A 127 4.22 8.32 -2.15
N ALA A 128 4.21 7.61 -1.02
CA ALA A 128 5.43 7.16 -0.44
C ALA A 128 6.11 6.41 -1.56
N SER A 129 6.93 7.14 -2.30
CA SER A 129 7.80 6.57 -3.30
C SER A 129 8.68 5.55 -2.59
N LYS A 130 9.24 4.64 -3.32
CA LYS A 130 10.27 3.75 -2.78
C LYS A 130 11.32 4.55 -1.99
N ASN A 131 11.65 5.76 -2.43
CA ASN A 131 12.59 6.66 -1.76
C ASN A 131 12.11 7.13 -0.37
N GLU A 132 10.82 7.41 -0.21
CA GLU A 132 10.24 7.80 1.10
C GLU A 132 10.16 6.61 2.05
N ALA A 133 9.89 5.41 1.52
CA ALA A 133 9.95 4.18 2.29
C ALA A 133 11.39 3.89 2.76
N ASP A 134 12.38 4.07 1.88
CA ASP A 134 13.79 3.91 2.20
C ASP A 134 14.23 4.96 3.24
N GLU A 135 13.80 6.22 3.11
CA GLU A 135 14.08 7.27 4.10
C GLU A 135 13.45 6.94 5.46
N LEU A 136 12.17 6.54 5.48
CA LEU A 136 11.51 6.12 6.71
C LEU A 136 12.21 4.93 7.34
N ASN A 137 12.58 3.92 6.55
CA ASN A 137 13.31 2.75 7.01
C ASN A 137 14.64 3.14 7.68
N LEU A 138 15.44 4.03 7.06
CA LEU A 138 16.69 4.52 7.63
C LEU A 138 16.51 5.26 8.97
N ARG A 139 15.41 5.98 9.13
CA ARG A 139 15.06 6.66 10.39
C ARG A 139 14.66 5.65 11.46
N LEU A 140 13.77 4.72 11.14
CA LEU A 140 13.27 3.72 12.08
C LEU A 140 14.38 2.78 12.58
N VAL A 141 15.38 2.46 11.77
CA VAL A 141 16.56 1.68 12.18
C VAL A 141 17.30 2.33 13.36
N ARG A 142 17.36 3.67 13.40
CA ARG A 142 18.03 4.44 14.46
C ARG A 142 17.24 4.50 15.76
N VAL A 143 15.93 4.28 15.70
CA VAL A 143 15.04 4.32 16.86
C VAL A 143 14.90 2.91 17.42
N LYS A 144 15.41 2.66 18.63
CA LYS A 144 15.38 1.32 19.26
C LYS A 144 14.14 1.06 20.11
N ASN A 145 13.60 2.09 20.72
CA ASN A 145 12.40 2.01 21.53
C ASN A 145 11.16 1.87 20.64
N LEU A 146 10.31 0.88 20.90
CA LEU A 146 9.16 0.57 20.06
C LEU A 146 8.08 1.66 20.07
N PRO A 147 7.64 2.24 21.20
CA PRO A 147 6.75 3.40 21.22
C PRO A 147 7.29 4.58 20.42
N ASP A 148 8.59 4.86 20.49
CA ASP A 148 9.20 5.96 19.74
C ASP A 148 9.25 5.67 18.22
N ARG A 149 9.44 4.40 17.82
CA ARG A 149 9.28 3.99 16.40
C ARG A 149 7.89 4.33 15.88
N LEU A 150 6.85 4.03 16.66
CA LEU A 150 5.48 4.33 16.27
C LEU A 150 5.22 5.83 16.20
N ARG A 151 5.76 6.64 17.14
CA ARG A 151 5.68 8.11 17.08
C ARG A 151 6.37 8.65 15.83
N GLU A 152 7.60 8.18 15.52
CA GLU A 152 8.33 8.62 14.32
C GLU A 152 7.59 8.21 13.03
N MET A 153 7.08 6.99 12.95
CA MET A 153 6.23 6.53 11.86
C MET A 153 4.98 7.43 11.71
N ARG A 154 4.25 7.70 12.81
CA ARG A 154 3.03 8.53 12.79
C ARG A 154 3.28 9.94 12.29
N ARG A 155 4.44 10.53 12.63
CA ARG A 155 4.84 11.87 12.16
C ARG A 155 5.08 11.93 10.65
N ARG A 156 5.43 10.80 10.04
CA ARG A 156 5.83 10.71 8.62
C ARG A 156 4.74 10.22 7.70
N ILE A 157 3.84 9.41 8.21
CA ILE A 157 2.73 8.89 7.44
C ILE A 157 1.48 9.72 7.78
N GLU A 158 1.07 10.57 6.85
CA GLU A 158 -0.16 11.34 6.99
C GLU A 158 -1.39 10.47 6.69
N GLY A 159 -2.55 10.80 7.27
CA GLY A 159 -3.78 10.06 7.05
C GLY A 159 -3.92 8.80 7.94
N ARG A 160 -4.80 7.89 7.54
CA ARG A 160 -5.14 6.70 8.32
C ARG A 160 -4.01 5.67 8.28
N ILE A 161 -3.55 5.25 9.44
CA ILE A 161 -2.65 4.10 9.60
C ILE A 161 -3.43 2.98 10.25
N ALA A 162 -3.39 1.81 9.64
CA ALA A 162 -4.08 0.62 10.11
C ALA A 162 -3.10 -0.40 10.69
N PHE A 163 -3.46 -1.02 11.81
CA PHE A 163 -2.77 -2.17 12.36
C PHE A 163 -3.69 -3.39 12.33
N SER A 164 -3.32 -4.39 11.53
CA SER A 164 -4.03 -5.66 11.49
C SER A 164 -3.38 -6.65 12.45
N THR A 165 -4.02 -6.89 13.59
CA THR A 165 -3.50 -7.79 14.62
C THR A 165 -4.08 -9.20 14.51
N ASN A 166 -3.27 -10.21 14.79
CA ASN A 166 -3.71 -11.59 15.01
C ASN A 166 -3.62 -12.00 16.49
N LEU A 167 -3.31 -11.05 17.38
CA LEU A 167 -3.13 -11.23 18.82
C LEU A 167 -1.98 -12.21 19.19
N GLY A 168 -1.02 -12.40 18.27
CA GLY A 168 0.24 -13.10 18.56
C GLY A 168 1.19 -12.25 19.41
N LEU A 169 2.33 -12.81 19.79
CA LEU A 169 3.29 -12.15 20.69
C LEU A 169 3.79 -10.81 20.12
N GLU A 170 4.15 -10.80 18.84
CA GLU A 170 4.61 -9.60 18.13
C GLU A 170 3.54 -8.51 18.12
N ASP A 171 2.32 -8.91 17.82
CA ASP A 171 1.20 -8.00 17.71
C ASP A 171 0.81 -7.43 19.08
N GLN A 172 0.90 -8.22 20.13
CA GLN A 172 0.67 -7.75 21.51
C GLN A 172 1.74 -6.75 21.96
N ALA A 173 3.01 -6.96 21.59
CA ALA A 173 4.07 -5.97 21.83
C ALA A 173 3.80 -4.65 21.06
N ILE A 174 3.34 -4.74 19.81
CA ILE A 174 2.97 -3.56 19.00
C ILE A 174 1.75 -2.87 19.60
N LEU A 175 0.73 -3.60 20.03
CA LEU A 175 -0.49 -3.04 20.64
C LEU A 175 -0.17 -2.28 21.95
N HIS A 176 0.68 -2.85 22.80
CA HIS A 176 1.20 -2.15 23.97
C HIS A 176 1.91 -0.85 23.59
N ALA A 177 2.78 -0.90 22.57
CA ALA A 177 3.51 0.27 22.12
C ALA A 177 2.59 1.33 21.47
N ILE A 178 1.49 0.94 20.82
CA ILE A 178 0.45 1.87 20.35
C ILE A 178 -0.13 2.64 21.53
N ALA A 179 -0.52 1.94 22.60
CA ALA A 179 -1.04 2.57 23.81
C ALA A 179 -0.03 3.54 24.42
N GLU A 180 1.23 3.11 24.62
CA GLU A 180 2.30 3.93 25.21
C GLU A 180 2.72 5.11 24.34
N SER A 181 2.63 4.96 23.02
CA SER A 181 3.02 6.04 22.10
C SER A 181 1.99 7.16 22.02
N GLY A 182 0.72 6.86 22.28
CA GLY A 182 -0.42 7.73 21.99
C GLY A 182 -0.60 8.01 20.49
N ALA A 183 0.00 7.20 19.62
CA ALA A 183 -0.14 7.34 18.17
C ALA A 183 -1.55 6.96 17.72
N ASP A 184 -2.17 7.82 16.91
CA ASP A 184 -3.48 7.55 16.30
C ASP A 184 -3.34 6.47 15.22
N ILE A 185 -3.68 5.24 15.60
CA ILE A 185 -3.61 4.03 14.76
C ILE A 185 -4.93 3.27 14.88
N ASP A 186 -5.54 3.00 13.74
CA ASP A 186 -6.78 2.21 13.64
C ASP A 186 -6.46 0.72 13.78
N VAL A 187 -6.86 0.11 14.89
CA VAL A 187 -6.56 -1.29 15.21
C VAL A 187 -7.74 -2.19 14.85
N PHE A 188 -7.48 -3.27 14.12
CA PHE A 188 -8.48 -4.27 13.81
C PHE A 188 -7.89 -5.68 13.78
N THR A 189 -8.76 -6.68 13.97
CA THR A 189 -8.45 -8.10 13.75
C THR A 189 -9.44 -8.73 12.78
N LEU A 190 -8.98 -9.73 12.02
CA LEU A 190 -9.82 -10.46 11.07
C LEU A 190 -10.55 -11.59 11.80
N ASP A 191 -11.84 -11.42 12.03
CA ASP A 191 -12.68 -12.54 12.46
C ASP A 191 -13.02 -13.43 11.27
N THR A 192 -12.30 -14.51 11.15
CA THR A 192 -12.47 -15.47 10.05
C THR A 192 -13.74 -16.35 10.21
N GLY A 193 -14.49 -16.21 11.32
CA GLY A 193 -15.53 -17.14 11.75
C GLY A 193 -14.97 -18.52 12.15
N ARG A 194 -13.65 -18.62 12.38
CA ARG A 194 -12.93 -19.85 12.77
C ARG A 194 -11.76 -19.56 13.71
N LEU A 195 -11.85 -18.49 14.49
CA LEU A 195 -10.85 -18.17 15.51
C LEU A 195 -10.95 -19.14 16.68
N PHE A 196 -9.88 -19.28 17.44
CA PHE A 196 -9.93 -19.88 18.76
C PHE A 196 -10.68 -18.94 19.73
N PRO A 197 -11.44 -19.45 20.70
CA PRO A 197 -12.04 -18.63 21.74
C PRO A 197 -11.00 -17.77 22.46
N GLU A 198 -9.82 -18.32 22.74
CA GLU A 198 -8.71 -17.62 23.41
C GLU A 198 -8.19 -16.40 22.63
N VAL A 199 -8.38 -16.35 21.32
CA VAL A 199 -8.07 -15.15 20.54
C VAL A 199 -9.06 -14.03 20.85
N LEU A 200 -10.37 -14.33 20.93
CA LEU A 200 -11.41 -13.35 21.28
C LEU A 200 -11.28 -12.87 22.71
N GLU A 201 -10.96 -13.77 23.66
CA GLU A 201 -10.64 -13.41 25.05
C GLU A 201 -9.43 -12.48 25.12
N THR A 202 -8.40 -12.73 24.29
CA THR A 202 -7.22 -11.86 24.21
C THR A 202 -7.57 -10.48 23.65
N VAL A 203 -8.53 -10.37 22.73
CA VAL A 203 -9.06 -9.06 22.26
C VAL A 203 -9.63 -8.29 23.46
N GLU A 204 -10.56 -8.90 24.19
CA GLU A 204 -11.23 -8.25 25.32
C GLU A 204 -10.24 -7.81 26.40
N ILE A 205 -9.33 -8.69 26.80
CA ILE A 205 -8.28 -8.39 27.79
C ILE A 205 -7.40 -7.21 27.33
N SER A 206 -7.05 -7.17 26.04
CA SER A 206 -6.23 -6.11 25.46
C SER A 206 -6.97 -4.78 25.39
N GLU A 207 -8.26 -4.78 25.01
CA GLU A 207 -9.11 -3.58 25.02
C GLU A 207 -9.21 -2.98 26.44
N ILE A 208 -9.48 -3.83 27.45
CA ILE A 208 -9.55 -3.41 28.85
C ILE A 208 -8.20 -2.86 29.33
N ARG A 209 -7.11 -3.55 29.01
CA ARG A 209 -5.76 -3.18 29.46
C ARG A 209 -5.29 -1.84 28.91
N TYR A 210 -5.56 -1.57 27.63
CA TYR A 210 -4.98 -0.44 26.90
C TYR A 210 -5.97 0.70 26.62
N GLY A 211 -7.25 0.49 26.82
CA GLY A 211 -8.28 1.47 26.45
C GLY A 211 -8.38 1.70 24.94
N ILE A 212 -7.90 0.75 24.14
CA ILE A 212 -7.92 0.79 22.68
C ILE A 212 -9.02 -0.11 22.17
N ARG A 213 -9.84 0.39 21.24
CA ARG A 213 -10.83 -0.44 20.55
C ARG A 213 -10.17 -1.26 19.44
N ILE A 214 -10.38 -2.58 19.44
CA ILE A 214 -9.94 -3.51 18.39
C ILE A 214 -11.16 -3.93 17.57
N ARG A 215 -11.30 -3.40 16.35
CA ARG A 215 -12.45 -3.71 15.50
C ARG A 215 -12.36 -5.16 14.98
N LEU A 216 -13.45 -5.90 15.07
CA LEU A 216 -13.58 -7.23 14.49
C LEU A 216 -14.09 -7.10 13.04
N VAL A 217 -13.32 -7.61 12.08
CA VAL A 217 -13.62 -7.52 10.65
C VAL A 217 -13.93 -8.91 10.12
N ALA A 218 -15.21 -9.15 9.81
CA ALA A 218 -15.69 -10.42 9.28
C ALA A 218 -15.66 -10.45 7.74
N PRO A 219 -15.57 -11.65 7.13
CA PRO A 219 -15.82 -11.83 5.69
C PRO A 219 -17.28 -11.58 5.35
N GLU A 220 -17.56 -11.31 4.09
CA GLU A 220 -18.94 -11.19 3.60
C GLU A 220 -19.67 -12.55 3.71
N ALA A 221 -20.87 -12.54 4.32
CA ALA A 221 -21.63 -13.76 4.59
C ALA A 221 -21.91 -14.55 3.31
N SER A 222 -22.34 -13.88 2.24
CA SER A 222 -22.64 -14.50 0.95
C SER A 222 -21.43 -15.20 0.31
N GLU A 223 -20.22 -14.64 0.48
CA GLU A 223 -18.97 -15.25 -0.03
C GLU A 223 -18.60 -16.51 0.77
N VAL A 224 -18.85 -16.48 2.09
CA VAL A 224 -18.65 -17.65 2.96
C VAL A 224 -19.64 -18.76 2.63
N GLU A 225 -20.92 -18.43 2.42
CA GLU A 225 -21.97 -19.36 2.01
C GLU A 225 -21.63 -20.02 0.67
N ALA A 226 -21.23 -19.24 -0.33
CA ALA A 226 -20.80 -19.74 -1.64
C ALA A 226 -19.59 -20.68 -1.53
N LEU A 227 -18.59 -20.31 -0.73
CA LEU A 227 -17.42 -21.15 -0.47
C LEU A 227 -17.80 -22.48 0.17
N VAL A 228 -18.64 -22.46 1.19
CA VAL A 228 -19.04 -23.66 1.93
C VAL A 228 -19.94 -24.55 1.07
N SER A 229 -20.84 -23.99 0.29
CA SER A 229 -21.70 -24.73 -0.65
C SER A 229 -20.87 -25.44 -1.74
N ARG A 230 -19.81 -24.80 -2.23
CA ARG A 230 -18.95 -25.39 -3.26
C ARG A 230 -18.00 -26.46 -2.70
N ASP A 231 -17.34 -26.18 -1.57
CA ASP A 231 -16.20 -26.96 -1.07
C ASP A 231 -16.51 -27.76 0.20
N SER A 232 -17.69 -27.62 0.78
CA SER A 232 -18.10 -28.08 2.11
C SER A 232 -17.40 -27.34 3.27
N VAL A 233 -17.86 -27.61 4.50
CA VAL A 233 -17.39 -26.94 5.73
C VAL A 233 -15.88 -27.11 5.94
N PHE A 234 -15.32 -28.28 5.63
CA PHE A 234 -13.90 -28.63 5.81
C PHE A 234 -13.15 -28.77 4.48
N GLY A 235 -13.72 -28.32 3.38
CA GLY A 235 -13.14 -28.44 2.04
C GLY A 235 -11.73 -27.85 1.88
N PHE A 236 -11.36 -26.90 2.72
CA PHE A 236 -9.98 -26.34 2.76
C PHE A 236 -8.89 -27.38 3.08
N LYS A 237 -9.23 -28.58 3.55
CA LYS A 237 -8.30 -29.69 3.77
C LYS A 237 -8.07 -30.55 2.53
N ASN A 238 -8.95 -30.45 1.52
CA ASN A 238 -8.92 -31.33 0.37
C ASN A 238 -7.77 -31.05 -0.59
N SER A 239 -7.35 -29.78 -0.68
CA SER A 239 -6.20 -29.36 -1.52
C SER A 239 -5.64 -28.03 -1.07
N VAL A 240 -4.41 -27.72 -1.50
CA VAL A 240 -3.78 -26.40 -1.32
C VAL A 240 -4.62 -25.31 -1.99
N ALA A 241 -5.20 -25.56 -3.17
CA ALA A 241 -6.05 -24.62 -3.89
C ALA A 241 -7.30 -24.28 -3.06
N ASN A 242 -7.98 -25.28 -2.49
CA ASN A 242 -9.15 -25.05 -1.63
C ASN A 242 -8.77 -24.29 -0.35
N ARG A 243 -7.60 -24.59 0.24
CA ARG A 243 -7.12 -23.85 1.40
C ARG A 243 -6.82 -22.39 1.05
N LYS A 244 -6.16 -22.14 -0.09
CA LYS A 244 -5.90 -20.78 -0.59
C LYS A 244 -7.22 -20.03 -0.83
N ALA A 245 -8.23 -20.66 -1.47
CA ALA A 245 -9.55 -20.09 -1.66
C ALA A 245 -10.28 -19.77 -0.34
N CYS A 246 -10.17 -20.63 0.67
CA CYS A 246 -10.69 -20.34 2.00
C CYS A 246 -10.00 -19.15 2.67
N CYS A 247 -8.66 -19.05 2.57
CA CYS A 247 -7.90 -17.91 3.08
C CYS A 247 -8.25 -16.62 2.32
N GLU A 248 -8.44 -16.71 1.01
CA GLU A 248 -8.85 -15.58 0.16
C GLU A 248 -10.16 -14.97 0.68
N VAL A 249 -11.22 -15.77 0.78
CA VAL A 249 -12.54 -15.30 1.21
C VAL A 249 -12.51 -14.81 2.66
N ARG A 250 -11.88 -15.57 3.57
CA ARG A 250 -11.98 -15.29 5.01
C ARG A 250 -10.95 -14.32 5.56
N LYS A 251 -9.89 -14.02 4.79
CA LYS A 251 -8.79 -13.18 5.28
C LYS A 251 -8.37 -12.11 4.28
N VAL A 252 -8.02 -12.51 3.03
CA VAL A 252 -7.39 -11.58 2.08
C VAL A 252 -8.38 -10.50 1.66
N ARG A 253 -9.60 -10.86 1.27
CA ARG A 253 -10.64 -9.91 0.89
C ARG A 253 -11.04 -8.97 2.02
N PRO A 254 -11.34 -9.45 3.26
CA PRO A 254 -11.58 -8.56 4.39
C PRO A 254 -10.41 -7.62 4.67
N LEU A 255 -9.17 -8.11 4.64
CA LEU A 255 -7.97 -7.27 4.82
C LEU A 255 -7.88 -6.20 3.73
N THR A 256 -8.06 -6.57 2.46
CA THR A 256 -8.01 -5.63 1.34
C THR A 256 -9.09 -4.55 1.46
N ARG A 257 -10.31 -4.94 1.88
CA ARG A 257 -11.39 -4.00 2.16
C ARG A 257 -11.01 -2.99 3.24
N GLU A 258 -10.47 -3.46 4.36
CA GLU A 258 -10.08 -2.61 5.49
C GLU A 258 -8.88 -1.72 5.20
N LEU A 259 -7.94 -2.18 4.39
CA LEU A 259 -6.78 -1.36 4.00
C LEU A 259 -7.11 -0.31 2.92
N LYS A 260 -8.29 -0.39 2.31
CA LYS A 260 -8.69 0.60 1.31
C LYS A 260 -8.73 2.01 1.92
N GLY A 261 -7.96 2.92 1.36
CA GLY A 261 -7.85 4.30 1.84
C GLY A 261 -6.88 4.49 3.02
N ALA A 262 -6.26 3.44 3.56
CA ALA A 262 -5.16 3.59 4.50
C ALA A 262 -3.90 4.11 3.79
N GLN A 263 -3.11 4.90 4.51
CA GLN A 263 -1.81 5.39 4.04
C GLN A 263 -0.65 4.57 4.64
N GLY A 264 -0.88 3.93 5.77
CA GLY A 264 0.06 3.03 6.41
C GLY A 264 -0.60 1.73 6.87
N TRP A 265 0.18 0.65 6.84
CA TRP A 265 -0.21 -0.65 7.36
C TRP A 265 0.91 -1.22 8.24
N ILE A 266 0.59 -1.44 9.51
CA ILE A 266 1.51 -2.04 10.49
C ILE A 266 1.30 -3.54 10.53
N THR A 267 2.39 -4.30 10.58
CA THR A 267 2.38 -5.76 10.71
C THR A 267 3.40 -6.26 11.74
N GLY A 268 3.12 -7.40 12.38
CA GLY A 268 4.01 -8.06 13.33
C GLY A 268 5.06 -8.99 12.68
N ILE A 269 5.51 -8.71 11.47
CA ILE A 269 6.52 -9.53 10.79
C ILE A 269 7.88 -9.36 11.47
N ARG A 270 8.58 -10.49 11.70
CA ARG A 270 10.00 -10.53 12.10
C ARG A 270 10.83 -11.29 11.07
N ARG A 271 12.11 -10.93 10.97
CA ARG A 271 13.07 -11.61 10.07
C ARG A 271 13.26 -13.09 10.43
N GLU A 272 13.19 -13.41 11.72
CA GLU A 272 13.34 -14.79 12.23
C GLU A 272 12.15 -15.71 11.88
N HIS A 273 11.04 -15.19 11.33
CA HIS A 273 9.87 -16.03 11.05
C HIS A 273 10.07 -16.99 9.88
N SER A 274 10.85 -16.62 8.87
CA SER A 274 11.19 -17.46 7.73
C SER A 274 12.30 -16.83 6.89
N ASP A 275 12.96 -17.64 6.05
CA ASP A 275 14.02 -17.18 5.15
C ASP A 275 13.52 -16.10 4.16
N GLU A 276 12.27 -16.22 3.70
CA GLU A 276 11.67 -15.20 2.82
C GLU A 276 11.55 -13.83 3.49
N ARG A 277 11.53 -13.79 4.83
CA ARG A 277 11.41 -12.56 5.63
C ARG A 277 12.75 -12.04 6.13
N ALA A 278 13.84 -12.79 5.96
CA ALA A 278 15.18 -12.45 6.48
C ALA A 278 15.66 -11.06 6.03
N ALA A 279 15.25 -10.61 4.83
CA ALA A 279 15.58 -9.30 4.28
C ALA A 279 14.48 -8.24 4.46
N ALA A 280 13.41 -8.52 5.24
CA ALA A 280 12.30 -7.58 5.41
C ALA A 280 12.78 -6.28 6.08
N PRO A 281 12.42 -5.10 5.53
CA PRO A 281 12.76 -3.79 6.10
C PRO A 281 11.77 -3.39 7.19
N LEU A 282 12.12 -2.37 8.01
CA LEU A 282 11.21 -1.73 8.96
C LEU A 282 10.09 -0.98 8.23
N ALA A 283 10.40 -0.37 7.09
CA ALA A 283 9.40 0.28 6.23
C ALA A 283 9.65 -0.06 4.77
N ALA A 284 8.57 -0.30 4.01
CA ALA A 284 8.60 -0.55 2.58
C ALA A 284 7.32 0.00 1.93
N TRP A 285 7.42 0.41 0.68
CA TRP A 285 6.24 0.73 -0.12
C TRP A 285 5.58 -0.55 -0.63
N ASP A 286 4.31 -0.73 -0.33
CA ASP A 286 3.47 -1.80 -0.89
C ASP A 286 2.81 -1.26 -2.16
N GLU A 287 3.36 -1.63 -3.33
CA GLU A 287 2.89 -1.15 -4.64
C GLU A 287 1.48 -1.64 -4.96
N GLU A 288 1.13 -2.86 -4.52
CA GLU A 288 -0.18 -3.45 -4.79
C GLU A 288 -1.30 -2.69 -4.07
N ARG A 289 -1.04 -2.31 -2.82
CA ARG A 289 -2.01 -1.63 -1.97
C ARG A 289 -1.84 -0.11 -1.97
N ALA A 290 -0.78 0.39 -2.59
CA ALA A 290 -0.41 1.80 -2.66
C ALA A 290 -0.37 2.46 -1.26
N LEU A 291 0.33 1.83 -0.31
CA LEU A 291 0.49 2.31 1.06
C LEU A 291 1.88 1.99 1.64
N MET A 292 2.25 2.67 2.73
CA MET A 292 3.46 2.38 3.47
C MET A 292 3.27 1.18 4.40
N LYS A 293 3.95 0.08 4.14
CA LYS A 293 3.97 -1.08 5.04
C LYS A 293 5.09 -0.92 6.06
N VAL A 294 4.75 -1.01 7.34
CA VAL A 294 5.71 -0.86 8.44
C VAL A 294 5.71 -2.10 9.32
N ASN A 295 6.90 -2.62 9.60
CA ASN A 295 7.14 -3.80 10.42
C ASN A 295 7.98 -3.41 11.65
N PRO A 296 7.40 -2.81 12.69
CA PRO A 296 8.16 -2.11 13.72
C PRO A 296 9.00 -3.02 14.62
N VAL A 297 8.76 -4.32 14.61
CA VAL A 297 9.52 -5.34 15.38
C VAL A 297 10.32 -6.28 14.46
N VAL A 298 10.51 -5.93 13.20
CA VAL A 298 11.13 -6.80 12.18
C VAL A 298 12.56 -7.23 12.52
N ASP A 299 13.30 -6.37 13.22
CA ASP A 299 14.70 -6.57 13.65
C ASP A 299 14.83 -7.15 15.07
N TRP A 300 13.73 -7.51 15.73
CA TRP A 300 13.75 -8.11 17.06
C TRP A 300 14.01 -9.62 16.99
N SER A 301 14.87 -10.08 17.90
CA SER A 301 15.00 -11.50 18.18
C SER A 301 13.82 -12.01 19.02
N THR A 302 13.67 -13.33 19.09
CA THR A 302 12.70 -13.94 20.00
C THR A 302 13.01 -13.59 21.46
N GLN A 303 14.29 -13.45 21.80
CA GLN A 303 14.72 -13.02 23.14
C GLN A 303 14.30 -11.58 23.44
N ASP A 304 14.49 -10.64 22.49
CA ASP A 304 14.07 -9.24 22.63
C ASP A 304 12.56 -9.15 22.86
N LEU A 305 11.79 -9.89 22.03
CA LEU A 305 10.33 -9.90 22.13
C LEU A 305 9.84 -10.41 23.49
N THR A 306 10.38 -11.56 23.95
CA THR A 306 9.97 -12.15 25.24
C THR A 306 10.39 -11.30 26.40
N ALA A 307 11.57 -10.70 26.36
CA ALA A 307 12.03 -9.74 27.38
C ALA A 307 11.13 -8.50 27.45
N TYR A 308 10.75 -7.94 26.29
CA TYR A 308 9.84 -6.79 26.23
C TYR A 308 8.45 -7.12 26.80
N ILE A 309 7.89 -8.28 26.42
CA ILE A 309 6.60 -8.77 26.95
C ILE A 309 6.65 -8.91 28.45
N ALA A 310 7.70 -9.56 28.99
CA ALA A 310 7.84 -9.76 30.43
C ALA A 310 8.03 -8.45 31.20
N ALA A 311 8.90 -7.56 30.72
CA ALA A 311 9.20 -6.28 31.35
C ALA A 311 7.97 -5.36 31.49
N ASN A 312 7.01 -5.46 30.54
CA ASN A 312 5.82 -4.61 30.49
C ASN A 312 4.53 -5.32 30.94
N ASN A 313 4.61 -6.57 31.42
CA ASN A 313 3.45 -7.39 31.79
C ASN A 313 2.37 -7.41 30.70
N ILE A 314 2.78 -7.61 29.45
CA ILE A 314 1.90 -7.57 28.29
C ILE A 314 1.00 -8.82 28.31
N PRO A 315 -0.34 -8.67 28.15
CA PRO A 315 -1.23 -9.82 27.99
C PRO A 315 -0.85 -10.64 26.77
N VAL A 316 -0.77 -11.94 26.91
CA VAL A 316 -0.46 -12.86 25.81
C VAL A 316 -1.55 -13.90 25.67
N ASN A 317 -1.79 -14.36 24.45
CA ASN A 317 -2.76 -15.41 24.20
C ASN A 317 -2.35 -16.69 24.95
N PRO A 318 -3.22 -17.30 25.78
CA PRO A 318 -2.89 -18.47 26.60
C PRO A 318 -2.54 -19.71 25.75
N LEU A 319 -2.87 -19.75 24.48
CA LEU A 319 -2.47 -20.82 23.58
C LEU A 319 -0.92 -20.94 23.45
N HIS A 320 -0.18 -19.82 23.61
CA HIS A 320 1.29 -19.86 23.57
C HIS A 320 1.86 -20.79 24.67
N ALA A 321 1.32 -20.72 25.89
CA ALA A 321 1.72 -21.61 26.97
C ALA A 321 1.37 -23.08 26.71
N ARG A 322 0.46 -23.36 25.76
CA ARG A 322 0.04 -24.70 25.35
C ARG A 322 0.77 -25.20 24.09
N GLY A 323 1.86 -24.51 23.69
CA GLY A 323 2.70 -24.90 22.57
C GLY A 323 2.23 -24.42 21.18
N PHE A 324 1.27 -23.49 21.11
CA PHE A 324 0.86 -22.88 19.84
C PHE A 324 1.76 -21.69 19.51
N ILE A 325 2.88 -21.93 18.85
CA ILE A 325 3.86 -20.87 18.53
C ILE A 325 3.32 -19.92 17.47
N SER A 326 2.66 -20.43 16.44
CA SER A 326 2.04 -19.64 15.35
C SER A 326 0.53 -19.86 15.33
N ILE A 327 -0.24 -18.87 15.79
CA ILE A 327 -1.70 -18.95 15.89
C ILE A 327 -2.36 -18.47 14.60
N GLY A 328 -3.37 -19.20 14.15
CA GLY A 328 -4.26 -18.83 13.05
C GLY A 328 -5.68 -19.35 13.29
N CYS A 329 -6.42 -19.69 12.22
CA CYS A 329 -7.72 -20.33 12.38
C CYS A 329 -7.59 -21.65 13.15
N ALA A 330 -8.50 -21.94 14.09
CA ALA A 330 -8.49 -23.13 14.92
C ALA A 330 -8.35 -24.45 14.12
N PRO A 331 -9.15 -24.68 13.04
CA PRO A 331 -9.01 -25.92 12.28
C PRO A 331 -7.72 -26.01 11.43
N CYS A 332 -6.93 -24.93 11.36
CA CYS A 332 -5.69 -24.84 10.57
C CYS A 332 -4.44 -24.73 11.45
N THR A 333 -4.57 -24.93 12.77
CA THR A 333 -3.47 -24.71 13.71
C THR A 333 -3.48 -25.80 14.78
N ARG A 334 -2.31 -26.40 15.05
CA ARG A 334 -2.07 -27.28 16.20
C ARG A 334 -0.89 -26.78 17.02
N ALA A 335 -0.76 -27.28 18.23
CA ALA A 335 0.45 -27.12 19.01
C ALA A 335 1.64 -27.77 18.31
N VAL A 336 2.84 -27.23 18.50
CA VAL A 336 4.11 -27.74 17.98
C VAL A 336 4.81 -28.57 19.06
N GLN A 337 5.44 -29.67 18.68
CA GLN A 337 6.23 -30.46 19.58
C GLN A 337 7.61 -29.81 19.79
N PRO A 338 8.27 -30.05 20.93
CA PRO A 338 9.65 -29.61 21.15
C PRO A 338 10.55 -30.07 20.00
N GLY A 339 11.30 -29.13 19.40
CA GLY A 339 12.21 -29.40 18.28
C GLY A 339 11.57 -29.32 16.89
N GLU A 340 10.26 -29.21 16.78
CA GLU A 340 9.62 -28.94 15.48
C GLU A 340 9.83 -27.48 15.05
N ASN A 341 9.80 -27.25 13.73
CA ASN A 341 9.78 -25.88 13.20
C ASN A 341 8.59 -25.09 13.79
N PRO A 342 8.76 -23.84 14.19
CA PRO A 342 7.69 -23.00 14.77
C PRO A 342 6.40 -22.93 13.94
N ARG A 343 6.47 -23.14 12.63
CA ARG A 343 5.32 -23.17 11.73
C ARG A 343 4.81 -24.57 11.41
N ALA A 344 5.41 -25.64 11.94
CA ALA A 344 4.98 -27.03 11.72
C ALA A 344 3.50 -27.25 12.11
N GLY A 345 3.00 -26.50 13.08
CA GLY A 345 1.60 -26.52 13.50
C GLY A 345 0.61 -25.93 12.49
N ARG A 346 1.07 -25.22 11.44
CA ARG A 346 0.21 -24.58 10.44
C ARG A 346 0.01 -25.54 9.27
N TRP A 347 -1.27 -25.78 8.89
CA TRP A 347 -1.64 -26.68 7.80
C TRP A 347 -0.82 -27.98 7.82
N TRP A 348 -0.76 -28.64 8.96
CA TRP A 348 0.11 -29.80 9.23
C TRP A 348 -0.16 -31.01 8.32
N TRP A 349 -1.29 -31.00 7.62
CA TRP A 349 -1.66 -32.03 6.64
C TRP A 349 -1.10 -31.77 5.23
N GLU A 350 -0.48 -30.60 4.98
CA GLU A 350 0.15 -30.28 3.70
C GLU A 350 1.62 -30.72 3.71
N HIS A 351 2.07 -31.29 2.59
CA HIS A 351 3.44 -31.76 2.41
C HIS A 351 4.35 -30.72 1.73
N GLU A 352 3.82 -29.54 1.35
CA GLU A 352 4.60 -28.49 0.71
C GLU A 352 5.58 -27.84 1.69
N GLU A 353 6.83 -27.59 1.21
CA GLU A 353 7.87 -26.90 1.98
C GLU A 353 7.54 -25.44 2.27
N LYS A 354 6.73 -24.81 1.42
CA LYS A 354 6.35 -23.38 1.54
C LYS A 354 4.91 -23.20 2.02
N LYS A 355 4.73 -23.20 3.34
CA LYS A 355 3.41 -22.98 3.97
C LYS A 355 3.19 -21.52 4.32
N GLU A 356 2.78 -20.68 3.35
CA GLU A 356 2.46 -19.28 3.58
C GLU A 356 0.96 -18.97 3.41
N CYS A 357 0.48 -18.03 4.22
CA CYS A 357 -0.83 -17.42 4.06
C CYS A 357 -0.71 -16.26 3.07
N GLY A 358 -1.63 -16.12 2.12
CA GLY A 358 -1.62 -15.06 1.09
C GLY A 358 -1.64 -13.62 1.60
N LEU A 359 -1.77 -13.38 2.91
CA LEU A 359 -1.82 -12.02 3.50
C LEU A 359 -0.55 -11.18 3.23
N HIS A 360 0.61 -11.82 3.13
CA HIS A 360 1.92 -11.15 3.00
C HIS A 360 2.66 -11.53 1.72
N MET A 361 2.06 -12.33 0.85
CA MET A 361 2.66 -12.74 -0.42
C MET A 361 2.57 -11.61 -1.44
N ASN A 362 3.64 -11.44 -2.20
CA ASN A 362 3.66 -10.56 -3.37
C ASN A 362 3.34 -11.41 -4.59
N PRO A 363 2.14 -11.31 -5.21
CA PRO A 363 1.71 -12.20 -6.31
C PRO A 363 2.63 -12.12 -7.53
N ASN A 364 3.44 -11.07 -7.68
CA ASN A 364 4.39 -10.91 -8.77
C ASN A 364 5.67 -11.77 -8.65
N ARG A 365 5.84 -12.59 -7.62
CA ARG A 365 6.98 -13.51 -7.48
C ARG A 365 6.72 -14.93 -8.01
N GLU A 366 5.47 -15.31 -8.25
CA GLU A 366 5.16 -16.64 -8.80
C GLU A 366 5.40 -16.75 -10.33
N GLY A 367 5.67 -15.64 -11.03
CA GLY A 367 5.87 -15.60 -12.49
C GLY A 367 7.33 -15.67 -12.99
N LYS A 368 8.34 -15.93 -12.13
CA LYS A 368 9.76 -16.00 -12.54
C LYS A 368 10.46 -17.30 -12.13
N ALA A 369 9.76 -18.40 -12.19
CA ALA A 369 10.37 -19.73 -12.10
C ALA A 369 9.70 -20.64 -13.14
N ALA A 370 10.11 -20.48 -14.39
CA ALA A 370 10.03 -21.48 -15.46
C ALA A 370 11.24 -21.26 -16.39
#